data_e32999130ceaad0a98d818b7a8c21ecf
#
_entry.id   e32999130ceaad0a98d818b7a8c21ecf
#
_cell.length_a   1.000
_cell.length_b   1.000
_cell.length_c   1.000
_cell.angle_alpha   90.00
_cell.angle_beta   90.00
_cell.angle_gamma   90.00
#
_symmetry.space_group_name_H-M   'P 1'
#
loop_
_entity.id
_entity.type
_entity.pdbx_description
1 polymer ?
#
loop_
_entity_poly.entity_id
_entity_poly.type
_entity_poly.pdbx_seq_one_letter_code
_entity_poly.pdbx_strand_id
1 'polypeptide(L)'
;KKFGLEQAFNYVYKDPDKNFIKIMDWADKFSGGGFPTQRAMIRAAISNPEHPYYPFIHRLVTDIDPHVMKTLVANFFINANLAGWKKQDECREKYGCNIPWAILLDPTSACNLHCTGCWAAEYGNKLNLTYDEIDDIIRQGKELGVYMYIYTGGEPLVRKKDLIRLCEKHNDCIFLSFTNATLIDEDFANDMLRVGNFVPAISLEGFETATDGRRGNGVYQKVIKAINLLREKKLVFGISACYTSANFESITSEAFYDSLIDLGAYFIWYFHYMPVGNDAAPELLPTPAQRRETYERIRKYRATKPLFAMD
;
A
#
# COMPACT_ATOMS: atom_id res chain seq x y z
N LYS A 1 -10.76 -23.79 -2.09
CA LYS A 1 -9.79 -22.77 -2.56
C LYS A 1 -8.71 -22.46 -1.51
N LYS A 2 -9.06 -22.20 -0.23
CA LYS A 2 -8.07 -21.92 0.85
C LYS A 2 -7.06 -23.05 1.04
N PHE A 3 -7.51 -24.32 1.04
CA PHE A 3 -6.63 -25.49 1.19
C PHE A 3 -5.57 -25.58 0.06
N GLY A 4 -5.95 -25.35 -1.20
CA GLY A 4 -5.01 -25.37 -2.32
C GLY A 4 -3.96 -24.26 -2.25
N LEU A 5 -4.36 -23.05 -1.79
CA LEU A 5 -3.46 -21.94 -1.57
C LEU A 5 -2.44 -22.24 -0.47
N GLU A 6 -2.88 -22.86 0.62
CA GLU A 6 -2.01 -23.24 1.73
C GLU A 6 -0.95 -24.26 1.31
N GLN A 7 -1.33 -25.26 0.53
CA GLN A 7 -0.39 -26.24 -0.04
C GLN A 7 0.62 -25.57 -0.99
N ALA A 8 0.17 -24.63 -1.83
CA ALA A 8 1.04 -23.89 -2.73
C ALA A 8 2.08 -23.06 -1.96
N PHE A 9 1.67 -22.34 -0.93
CA PHE A 9 2.58 -21.58 -0.08
C PHE A 9 3.58 -22.47 0.65
N ASN A 10 3.12 -23.52 1.30
CA ASN A 10 4.00 -24.47 1.99
C ASN A 10 5.02 -25.11 1.04
N TYR A 11 4.67 -25.26 -0.23
CA TYR A 11 5.57 -25.75 -1.25
C TYR A 11 6.61 -24.70 -1.66
N VAL A 12 6.19 -23.45 -1.88
CA VAL A 12 7.12 -22.34 -2.21
C VAL A 12 8.11 -22.09 -1.08
N TYR A 13 7.66 -22.05 0.17
CA TYR A 13 8.53 -21.80 1.32
C TYR A 13 9.62 -22.87 1.57
N LYS A 14 9.47 -24.07 1.02
CA LYS A 14 10.50 -25.12 1.14
C LYS A 14 11.74 -24.84 0.29
N ASP A 15 11.58 -24.27 -0.89
CA ASP A 15 12.66 -23.91 -1.82
C ASP A 15 12.10 -22.85 -2.78
N PRO A 16 12.15 -21.56 -2.42
CA PRO A 16 11.54 -20.50 -3.21
C PRO A 16 12.02 -20.47 -4.66
N ASP A 17 13.33 -20.60 -4.87
CA ASP A 17 13.95 -20.46 -6.20
C ASP A 17 13.47 -21.53 -7.19
N LYS A 18 13.33 -22.77 -6.73
CA LYS A 18 12.87 -23.89 -7.59
C LYS A 18 11.34 -23.97 -7.67
N ASN A 19 10.68 -23.67 -6.57
CA ASN A 19 9.26 -23.99 -6.45
C ASN A 19 8.35 -22.86 -6.97
N PHE A 20 8.84 -21.61 -7.03
CA PHE A 20 8.13 -20.52 -7.67
C PHE A 20 7.80 -20.81 -9.14
N ILE A 21 8.79 -21.28 -9.90
CA ILE A 21 8.59 -21.63 -11.33
C ILE A 21 7.51 -22.68 -11.48
N LYS A 22 7.53 -23.73 -10.65
CA LYS A 22 6.52 -24.80 -10.68
C LYS A 22 5.12 -24.31 -10.31
N ILE A 23 5.00 -23.40 -9.34
CA ILE A 23 3.72 -22.77 -9.00
C ILE A 23 3.20 -21.92 -10.16
N MET A 24 4.07 -21.23 -10.89
CA MET A 24 3.68 -20.48 -12.09
C MET A 24 3.21 -21.43 -13.21
N ASP A 25 3.87 -22.58 -13.41
CA ASP A 25 3.42 -23.60 -14.35
C ASP A 25 2.03 -24.13 -14.00
N TRP A 26 1.79 -24.32 -12.71
CA TRP A 26 0.48 -24.75 -12.22
C TRP A 26 -0.57 -23.63 -12.38
N ALA A 27 -0.23 -22.39 -12.03
CA ALA A 27 -1.11 -21.24 -12.22
C ALA A 27 -1.50 -21.06 -13.70
N ASP A 28 -0.59 -21.26 -14.65
CA ASP A 28 -0.86 -21.18 -16.09
C ASP A 28 -1.89 -22.23 -16.55
N LYS A 29 -1.84 -23.44 -15.98
CA LYS A 29 -2.82 -24.50 -16.28
C LYS A 29 -4.21 -24.23 -15.71
N PHE A 30 -4.30 -23.61 -14.56
CA PHE A 30 -5.56 -23.50 -13.81
C PHE A 30 -6.16 -22.07 -13.73
N SER A 31 -5.47 -21.07 -14.29
CA SER A 31 -5.94 -19.68 -14.26
C SER A 31 -7.07 -19.35 -15.23
N GLY A 32 -7.46 -20.30 -16.10
CA GLY A 32 -8.47 -20.04 -17.11
C GLY A 32 -8.14 -18.91 -18.07
N GLY A 33 -6.85 -18.59 -18.27
CA GLY A 33 -6.40 -17.48 -19.13
C GLY A 33 -6.32 -16.13 -18.42
N GLY A 34 -6.69 -16.02 -17.15
CA GLY A 34 -6.64 -14.75 -16.40
C GLY A 34 -5.23 -14.18 -16.25
N PHE A 35 -5.10 -12.87 -16.40
CA PHE A 35 -3.86 -12.10 -16.20
C PHE A 35 -2.63 -12.61 -16.98
N PRO A 36 -2.70 -12.86 -18.29
CA PRO A 36 -1.61 -13.49 -19.05
C PRO A 36 -0.34 -12.64 -19.06
N THR A 37 -0.47 -11.33 -19.22
CA THR A 37 0.66 -10.39 -19.24
C THR A 37 1.36 -10.32 -17.87
N GLN A 38 0.60 -10.21 -16.79
CA GLN A 38 1.15 -10.17 -15.43
C GLN A 38 1.88 -11.46 -15.08
N ARG A 39 1.31 -12.62 -15.44
CA ARG A 39 1.97 -13.92 -15.23
C ARG A 39 3.27 -14.04 -16.03
N ALA A 40 3.27 -13.57 -17.29
CA ALA A 40 4.49 -13.56 -18.12
C ALA A 40 5.58 -12.67 -17.50
N MET A 41 5.22 -11.49 -16.99
CA MET A 41 6.17 -10.59 -16.31
C MET A 41 6.74 -11.21 -15.03
N ILE A 42 5.90 -11.83 -14.19
CA ILE A 42 6.33 -12.52 -12.98
C ILE A 42 7.27 -13.67 -13.34
N ARG A 43 6.90 -14.48 -14.34
CA ARG A 43 7.72 -15.59 -14.81
C ARG A 43 9.10 -15.11 -15.31
N ALA A 44 9.13 -14.05 -16.10
CA ALA A 44 10.40 -13.47 -16.57
C ALA A 44 11.29 -13.04 -15.39
N ALA A 45 10.69 -12.41 -14.37
CA ALA A 45 11.43 -11.95 -13.21
C ALA A 45 11.98 -13.11 -12.35
N ILE A 46 11.19 -14.18 -12.11
CA ILE A 46 11.65 -15.32 -11.27
C ILE A 46 12.58 -16.28 -11.99
N SER A 47 12.59 -16.28 -13.35
CA SER A 47 13.42 -17.19 -14.13
C SER A 47 14.82 -16.64 -14.44
N ASN A 48 15.08 -15.40 -14.12
CA ASN A 48 16.36 -14.74 -14.38
C ASN A 48 16.84 -13.98 -13.13
N PRO A 49 17.87 -14.48 -12.41
CA PRO A 49 18.44 -13.80 -11.24
C PRO A 49 18.96 -12.39 -11.51
N GLU A 50 19.34 -12.08 -12.75
CA GLU A 50 19.80 -10.74 -13.17
C GLU A 50 18.62 -9.78 -13.47
N HIS A 51 17.40 -10.27 -13.42
CA HIS A 51 16.22 -9.41 -13.63
C HIS A 51 16.04 -8.44 -12.46
N PRO A 52 15.80 -7.13 -12.68
CA PRO A 52 15.70 -6.14 -11.61
C PRO A 52 14.68 -6.48 -10.52
N TYR A 53 13.61 -7.19 -10.87
CA TYR A 53 12.56 -7.60 -9.93
C TYR A 53 12.78 -8.99 -9.29
N TYR A 54 13.85 -9.71 -9.61
CA TYR A 54 14.15 -10.98 -8.96
C TYR A 54 14.32 -10.82 -7.43
N PRO A 55 15.11 -9.85 -6.92
CA PRO A 55 15.21 -9.62 -5.49
C PRO A 55 13.87 -9.22 -4.85
N PHE A 56 13.04 -8.45 -5.56
CA PHE A 56 11.72 -8.05 -5.07
C PHE A 56 10.82 -9.27 -4.81
N ILE A 57 10.73 -10.18 -5.78
CA ILE A 57 9.89 -11.37 -5.66
C ILE A 57 10.44 -12.31 -4.59
N HIS A 58 11.77 -12.44 -4.51
CA HIS A 58 12.41 -13.25 -3.47
C HIS A 58 12.08 -12.72 -2.07
N ARG A 59 12.18 -11.41 -1.84
CA ARG A 59 11.82 -10.75 -0.58
C ARG A 59 10.36 -10.98 -0.16
N LEU A 60 9.41 -11.11 -1.09
CA LEU A 60 8.02 -11.43 -0.76
C LEU A 60 7.88 -12.75 0.03
N VAL A 61 8.81 -13.68 -0.15
CA VAL A 61 8.77 -15.00 0.52
C VAL A 61 9.71 -15.07 1.72
N THR A 62 10.84 -14.35 1.69
CA THR A 62 11.87 -14.43 2.75
C THR A 62 11.66 -13.43 3.87
N ASP A 63 11.18 -12.23 3.53
CA ASP A 63 11.16 -11.09 4.44
C ASP A 63 9.78 -10.84 5.06
N ILE A 64 8.71 -11.43 4.49
CA ILE A 64 7.35 -11.26 4.99
C ILE A 64 6.94 -12.48 5.82
N ASP A 65 6.20 -12.22 6.90
CA ASP A 65 5.61 -13.29 7.70
C ASP A 65 4.68 -14.15 6.83
N PRO A 66 4.77 -15.50 6.91
CA PRO A 66 3.97 -16.40 6.08
C PRO A 66 2.45 -16.25 6.24
N HIS A 67 1.96 -15.91 7.44
CA HIS A 67 0.54 -15.66 7.66
C HIS A 67 0.10 -14.37 6.95
N VAL A 68 0.88 -13.30 7.09
CA VAL A 68 0.63 -12.02 6.42
C VAL A 68 0.63 -12.21 4.90
N MET A 69 1.64 -12.87 4.35
CA MET A 69 1.73 -13.10 2.89
C MET A 69 0.54 -13.92 2.37
N LYS A 70 0.18 -15.02 3.05
CA LYS A 70 -0.99 -15.84 2.67
C LYS A 70 -2.28 -15.01 2.68
N THR A 71 -2.48 -14.20 3.71
CA THR A 71 -3.66 -13.35 3.86
C THR A 71 -3.71 -12.29 2.77
N LEU A 72 -2.61 -11.61 2.47
CA LEU A 72 -2.53 -10.61 1.41
C LEU A 72 -2.79 -11.22 0.03
N VAL A 73 -2.20 -12.36 -0.28
CA VAL A 73 -2.46 -13.05 -1.56
C VAL A 73 -3.91 -13.50 -1.67
N ALA A 74 -4.49 -14.06 -0.62
CA ALA A 74 -5.89 -14.44 -0.62
C ALA A 74 -6.82 -13.25 -0.82
N ASN A 75 -6.59 -12.17 -0.11
CA ASN A 75 -7.50 -11.03 -0.11
C ASN A 75 -7.29 -10.10 -1.31
N PHE A 76 -6.04 -9.81 -1.68
CA PHE A 76 -5.74 -8.93 -2.80
C PHE A 76 -5.92 -9.64 -4.15
N PHE A 77 -5.24 -10.79 -4.36
CA PHE A 77 -5.30 -11.43 -5.68
C PHE A 77 -6.57 -12.23 -5.89
N ILE A 78 -7.00 -13.03 -4.90
CA ILE A 78 -8.16 -13.92 -5.09
C ILE A 78 -9.46 -13.17 -4.85
N ASN A 79 -9.62 -12.50 -3.70
CA ASN A 79 -10.90 -11.88 -3.36
C ASN A 79 -11.09 -10.57 -4.16
N ALA A 80 -10.16 -9.61 -4.11
CA ALA A 80 -10.35 -8.32 -4.75
C ALA A 80 -10.24 -8.39 -6.29
N ASN A 81 -9.26 -9.13 -6.85
CA ASN A 81 -9.00 -9.11 -8.28
C ASN A 81 -9.62 -10.27 -9.08
N LEU A 82 -9.85 -11.45 -8.50
CA LEU A 82 -10.47 -12.54 -9.25
C LEU A 82 -11.97 -12.67 -8.96
N ALA A 83 -12.33 -12.91 -7.71
CA ALA A 83 -13.73 -13.10 -7.33
C ALA A 83 -14.50 -11.79 -7.33
N GLY A 84 -13.91 -10.74 -6.79
CA GLY A 84 -14.49 -9.41 -6.72
C GLY A 84 -14.76 -8.82 -8.10
N TRP A 85 -13.80 -8.89 -9.00
CA TRP A 85 -13.96 -8.39 -10.36
C TRP A 85 -15.15 -9.04 -11.09
N LYS A 86 -15.27 -10.37 -11.02
CA LYS A 86 -16.41 -11.06 -11.59
C LYS A 86 -17.74 -10.55 -11.00
N LYS A 87 -17.79 -10.38 -9.69
CA LYS A 87 -18.99 -9.87 -9.02
C LYS A 87 -19.29 -8.41 -9.40
N GLN A 88 -18.25 -7.59 -9.55
CA GLN A 88 -18.40 -6.21 -10.02
C GLN A 88 -18.97 -6.15 -11.45
N ASP A 89 -18.54 -7.03 -12.36
CA ASP A 89 -19.08 -7.12 -13.71
C ASP A 89 -20.57 -7.47 -13.69
N GLU A 90 -20.97 -8.48 -12.92
CA GLU A 90 -22.37 -8.84 -12.70
C GLU A 90 -23.21 -7.66 -12.16
N CYS A 91 -22.63 -6.89 -11.21
CA CYS A 91 -23.30 -5.72 -10.64
C CYS A 91 -23.34 -4.54 -11.63
N ARG A 92 -22.32 -4.33 -12.46
CA ARG A 92 -22.36 -3.32 -13.55
C ARG A 92 -23.49 -3.57 -14.52
N GLU A 93 -23.66 -4.81 -14.95
CA GLU A 93 -24.78 -5.21 -15.82
C GLU A 93 -26.13 -5.00 -15.14
N LYS A 94 -26.24 -5.45 -13.88
CA LYS A 94 -27.49 -5.37 -13.10
C LYS A 94 -27.96 -3.94 -12.84
N TYR A 95 -27.03 -3.05 -12.48
CA TYR A 95 -27.34 -1.68 -12.03
C TYR A 95 -27.14 -0.62 -13.11
N GLY A 96 -26.54 -0.97 -14.25
CA GLY A 96 -26.28 -0.02 -15.34
C GLY A 96 -25.29 1.09 -15.00
N CYS A 97 -24.37 0.85 -14.04
CA CYS A 97 -23.39 1.82 -13.58
C CYS A 97 -22.03 1.17 -13.31
N ASN A 98 -20.98 1.99 -13.24
CA ASN A 98 -19.65 1.50 -12.86
C ASN A 98 -19.62 1.11 -11.37
N ILE A 99 -19.00 -0.02 -11.06
CA ILE A 99 -18.74 -0.46 -9.69
C ILE A 99 -17.27 -0.22 -9.37
N PRO A 100 -16.93 0.46 -8.26
CA PRO A 100 -15.55 0.74 -7.91
C PRO A 100 -14.81 -0.55 -7.55
N TRP A 101 -13.52 -0.60 -7.90
CA TRP A 101 -12.64 -1.68 -7.48
C TRP A 101 -12.20 -1.55 -6.02
N ALA A 102 -12.05 -0.32 -5.54
CA ALA A 102 -11.71 0.02 -4.16
C ALA A 102 -12.55 1.18 -3.67
N ILE A 103 -12.79 1.23 -2.36
CA ILE A 103 -13.46 2.35 -1.69
C ILE A 103 -12.44 3.04 -0.79
N LEU A 104 -12.26 4.35 -1.02
CA LEU A 104 -11.47 5.22 -0.17
C LEU A 104 -12.41 5.93 0.81
N LEU A 105 -12.05 5.96 2.08
CA LEU A 105 -12.82 6.61 3.14
C LEU A 105 -11.93 7.24 4.20
N ASP A 106 -12.46 8.27 4.84
CA ASP A 106 -11.83 9.01 5.92
C ASP A 106 -12.47 8.62 7.25
N PRO A 107 -11.88 7.69 8.03
CA PRO A 107 -12.44 7.29 9.32
C PRO A 107 -12.57 8.45 10.31
N THR A 108 -11.69 9.43 10.18
CA THR A 108 -11.63 10.62 11.05
C THR A 108 -10.95 11.79 10.34
N SER A 109 -11.38 13.01 10.63
CA SER A 109 -10.64 14.22 10.27
C SER A 109 -9.56 14.59 11.28
N ALA A 110 -9.54 13.95 12.46
CA ALA A 110 -8.53 14.21 13.50
C ALA A 110 -7.14 13.77 13.04
N CYS A 111 -6.15 14.61 13.30
CA CYS A 111 -4.74 14.33 13.03
C CYS A 111 -3.88 14.79 14.20
N ASN A 112 -2.81 14.07 14.46
CA ASN A 112 -1.82 14.41 15.49
C ASN A 112 -0.63 15.23 14.94
N LEU A 113 -0.66 15.61 13.66
CA LEU A 113 0.31 16.48 13.00
C LEU A 113 -0.39 17.68 12.33
N HIS A 114 0.41 18.73 12.02
CA HIS A 114 -0.01 19.92 11.27
C HIS A 114 0.97 20.17 10.13
N CYS A 115 0.86 19.34 9.07
CA CYS A 115 1.79 19.41 7.93
C CYS A 115 1.51 20.65 7.07
N THR A 116 2.56 21.33 6.62
CA THR A 116 2.44 22.49 5.72
C THR A 116 1.70 22.10 4.43
N GLY A 117 0.65 22.84 4.10
CA GLY A 117 -0.17 22.60 2.91
C GLY A 117 -0.96 21.30 2.95
N CYS A 118 -1.35 20.83 4.12
CA CYS A 118 -2.19 19.64 4.25
C CYS A 118 -3.63 19.95 3.86
N TRP A 119 -4.16 19.28 2.83
CA TRP A 119 -5.54 19.46 2.40
C TRP A 119 -6.57 19.05 3.46
N ALA A 120 -6.24 18.07 4.31
CA ALA A 120 -7.12 17.59 5.38
C ALA A 120 -7.18 18.52 6.59
N ALA A 121 -6.28 19.51 6.72
CA ALA A 121 -6.29 20.48 7.82
C ALA A 121 -7.56 21.32 7.87
N GLU A 122 -8.23 21.50 6.73
CA GLU A 122 -9.47 22.26 6.60
C GLU A 122 -10.64 21.68 7.40
N TYR A 123 -10.68 20.36 7.54
CA TYR A 123 -11.83 19.67 8.16
C TYR A 123 -11.81 19.70 9.70
N GLY A 124 -10.74 20.18 10.31
CA GLY A 124 -10.58 20.15 11.77
C GLY A 124 -10.59 18.73 12.34
N ASN A 125 -10.91 18.60 13.64
CA ASN A 125 -10.77 17.32 14.35
C ASN A 125 -12.13 16.70 14.76
N LYS A 126 -13.24 17.13 14.16
CA LYS A 126 -14.60 16.79 14.66
C LYS A 126 -15.38 15.83 13.79
N LEU A 127 -14.98 15.63 12.54
CA LEU A 127 -15.68 14.75 11.60
C LEU A 127 -15.18 13.33 11.77
N ASN A 128 -16.07 12.42 12.12
CA ASN A 128 -15.76 11.02 12.34
C ASN A 128 -16.89 10.16 11.80
N LEU A 129 -16.55 9.10 11.08
CA LEU A 129 -17.45 7.99 10.86
C LEU A 129 -17.47 7.12 12.13
N THR A 130 -18.62 6.64 12.54
CA THR A 130 -18.71 5.63 13.61
C THR A 130 -18.15 4.29 13.14
N TYR A 131 -17.83 3.40 14.06
CA TYR A 131 -17.44 2.03 13.73
C TYR A 131 -18.51 1.33 12.89
N ASP A 132 -19.79 1.48 13.26
CA ASP A 132 -20.91 0.82 12.58
C ASP A 132 -21.14 1.37 11.17
N GLU A 133 -20.94 2.67 10.94
CA GLU A 133 -21.00 3.26 9.58
C GLU A 133 -19.89 2.71 8.68
N ILE A 134 -18.65 2.60 9.18
CA ILE A 134 -17.56 2.02 8.39
C ILE A 134 -17.82 0.54 8.12
N ASP A 135 -18.29 -0.20 9.12
CA ASP A 135 -18.67 -1.61 8.99
C ASP A 135 -19.76 -1.80 7.92
N ASP A 136 -20.77 -0.94 7.93
CA ASP A 136 -21.87 -1.00 6.96
C ASP A 136 -21.39 -0.67 5.53
N ILE A 137 -20.52 0.32 5.36
CA ILE A 137 -19.89 0.62 4.07
C ILE A 137 -19.12 -0.60 3.54
N ILE A 138 -18.34 -1.27 4.40
CA ILE A 138 -17.59 -2.46 4.00
C ILE A 138 -18.54 -3.61 3.64
N ARG A 139 -19.56 -3.84 4.43
CA ARG A 139 -20.56 -4.88 4.17
C ARG A 139 -21.26 -4.67 2.82
N GLN A 140 -21.76 -3.45 2.55
CA GLN A 140 -22.39 -3.10 1.27
C GLN A 140 -21.40 -3.16 0.10
N GLY A 141 -20.15 -2.72 0.29
CA GLY A 141 -19.11 -2.85 -0.71
C GLY A 141 -18.86 -4.31 -1.10
N LYS A 142 -18.83 -5.23 -0.15
CA LYS A 142 -18.69 -6.67 -0.43
C LYS A 142 -19.86 -7.24 -1.24
N GLU A 143 -21.08 -6.76 -1.03
CA GLU A 143 -22.25 -7.13 -1.84
C GLU A 143 -22.06 -6.75 -3.32
N LEU A 144 -21.28 -5.70 -3.59
CA LEU A 144 -20.90 -5.24 -4.92
C LEU A 144 -19.62 -5.88 -5.47
N GLY A 145 -18.92 -6.69 -4.67
CA GLY A 145 -17.65 -7.31 -5.05
C GLY A 145 -16.41 -6.47 -4.72
N VAL A 146 -16.54 -5.45 -3.85
CA VAL A 146 -15.41 -4.63 -3.40
C VAL A 146 -14.77 -5.28 -2.16
N TYR A 147 -13.48 -5.60 -2.25
CA TYR A 147 -12.68 -6.20 -1.17
C TYR A 147 -11.42 -5.41 -0.85
N MET A 148 -11.22 -4.26 -1.48
CA MET A 148 -10.12 -3.33 -1.23
C MET A 148 -10.66 -2.05 -0.62
N TYR A 149 -10.17 -1.68 0.57
CA TYR A 149 -10.54 -0.44 1.26
C TYR A 149 -9.29 0.37 1.56
N ILE A 150 -9.38 1.69 1.38
CA ILE A 150 -8.26 2.61 1.57
C ILE A 150 -8.67 3.64 2.62
N TYR A 151 -7.94 3.69 3.71
CA TYR A 151 -8.13 4.69 4.75
C TYR A 151 -7.22 5.90 4.54
N THR A 152 -7.80 7.08 4.63
CA THR A 152 -7.11 8.37 4.57
C THR A 152 -7.80 9.36 5.52
N GLY A 153 -7.80 10.67 5.24
CA GLY A 153 -8.45 11.70 6.05
C GLY A 153 -7.43 12.51 6.84
N GLY A 154 -7.64 12.65 8.16
CA GLY A 154 -6.64 13.17 9.08
C GLY A 154 -5.50 12.18 9.26
N GLU A 155 -5.40 11.58 10.46
CA GLU A 155 -4.54 10.41 10.69
C GLU A 155 -5.41 9.21 11.07
N PRO A 156 -5.56 8.21 10.19
CA PRO A 156 -6.42 7.06 10.46
C PRO A 156 -6.04 6.30 11.74
N LEU A 157 -4.75 6.26 12.10
CA LEU A 157 -4.29 5.53 13.27
C LEU A 157 -4.64 6.19 14.62
N VAL A 158 -5.23 7.39 14.62
CA VAL A 158 -5.92 7.92 15.81
C VAL A 158 -7.04 6.95 16.24
N ARG A 159 -7.59 6.20 15.28
CA ARG A 159 -8.63 5.19 15.49
C ARG A 159 -8.12 3.75 15.30
N LYS A 160 -6.84 3.49 15.50
CA LYS A 160 -6.20 2.19 15.22
C LYS A 160 -6.93 0.99 15.85
N LYS A 161 -7.56 1.14 17.02
CA LYS A 161 -8.35 0.07 17.66
C LYS A 161 -9.59 -0.33 16.83
N ASP A 162 -10.33 0.65 16.32
CA ASP A 162 -11.50 0.39 15.48
C ASP A 162 -11.08 -0.22 14.14
N LEU A 163 -9.99 0.28 13.55
CA LEU A 163 -9.47 -0.23 12.28
C LEU A 163 -9.06 -1.71 12.39
N ILE A 164 -8.39 -2.10 13.47
CA ILE A 164 -8.03 -3.50 13.71
C ILE A 164 -9.27 -4.38 13.90
N ARG A 165 -10.27 -3.92 14.64
CA ARG A 165 -11.55 -4.65 14.80
C ARG A 165 -12.27 -4.83 13.46
N LEU A 166 -12.22 -3.84 12.57
CA LEU A 166 -12.74 -3.95 11.19
C LEU A 166 -11.94 -4.97 10.36
N CYS A 167 -10.61 -4.98 10.48
CA CYS A 167 -9.77 -5.97 9.84
C CYS A 167 -10.08 -7.40 10.28
N GLU A 168 -10.34 -7.61 11.57
CA GLU A 168 -10.76 -8.89 12.13
C GLU A 168 -12.12 -9.33 11.59
N LYS A 169 -13.11 -8.43 11.63
CA LYS A 169 -14.47 -8.71 11.18
C LYS A 169 -14.54 -8.98 9.69
N HIS A 170 -13.78 -8.25 8.90
CA HIS A 170 -13.70 -8.36 7.45
C HIS A 170 -12.36 -8.98 7.02
N ASN A 171 -12.05 -10.15 7.56
CA ASN A 171 -10.79 -10.86 7.32
C ASN A 171 -10.60 -11.36 5.88
N ASP A 172 -11.61 -11.23 5.04
CA ASP A 172 -11.62 -11.51 3.61
C ASP A 172 -11.34 -10.25 2.74
N CYS A 173 -11.20 -9.07 3.36
CA CYS A 173 -10.84 -7.82 2.71
C CYS A 173 -9.38 -7.46 2.93
N ILE A 174 -8.85 -6.56 2.10
CA ILE A 174 -7.55 -5.92 2.31
C ILE A 174 -7.77 -4.43 2.62
N PHE A 175 -7.00 -3.94 3.58
CA PHE A 175 -7.04 -2.55 4.05
C PHE A 175 -5.67 -1.89 3.85
N LEU A 176 -5.63 -0.86 3.01
CA LEU A 176 -4.47 0.01 2.88
C LEU A 176 -4.75 1.29 3.66
N SER A 177 -3.80 1.80 4.42
CA SER A 177 -3.96 3.05 5.16
C SER A 177 -2.83 4.02 4.87
N PHE A 178 -3.16 5.19 4.33
CA PHE A 178 -2.22 6.30 4.33
C PHE A 178 -2.06 6.80 5.77
N THR A 179 -0.83 6.86 6.26
CA THR A 179 -0.54 7.23 7.65
C THR A 179 0.77 7.98 7.77
N ASN A 180 0.83 8.89 8.73
CA ASN A 180 2.09 9.52 9.12
C ASN A 180 2.99 8.59 9.97
N ALA A 181 2.52 7.39 10.28
CA ALA A 181 3.19 6.31 11.00
C ALA A 181 3.66 6.64 12.44
N THR A 182 3.48 7.86 12.94
CA THR A 182 3.96 8.26 14.28
C THR A 182 3.22 7.56 15.42
N LEU A 183 2.09 6.92 15.13
CA LEU A 183 1.26 6.16 16.07
C LEU A 183 1.43 4.63 15.94
N ILE A 184 2.35 4.17 15.11
CA ILE A 184 2.71 2.75 15.02
C ILE A 184 3.61 2.43 16.21
N ASP A 185 3.09 1.65 17.13
CA ASP A 185 3.78 1.11 18.30
C ASP A 185 3.83 -0.43 18.23
N GLU A 186 4.50 -1.04 19.20
CA GLU A 186 4.66 -2.50 19.32
C GLU A 186 3.32 -3.23 19.34
N ASP A 187 2.35 -2.72 20.10
CA ASP A 187 1.03 -3.34 20.23
C ASP A 187 0.29 -3.32 18.88
N PHE A 188 0.32 -2.19 18.18
CA PHE A 188 -0.32 -2.08 16.87
C PHE A 188 0.37 -2.95 15.81
N ALA A 189 1.70 -3.04 15.84
CA ALA A 189 2.46 -3.92 14.94
C ALA A 189 2.12 -5.41 15.20
N ASN A 190 1.95 -5.81 16.46
CA ASN A 190 1.48 -7.16 16.81
C ASN A 190 0.04 -7.41 16.34
N ASP A 191 -0.84 -6.43 16.46
CA ASP A 191 -2.20 -6.49 15.93
C ASP A 191 -2.20 -6.64 14.40
N MET A 192 -1.38 -5.86 13.69
CA MET A 192 -1.21 -6.00 12.24
C MET A 192 -0.73 -7.39 11.83
N LEU A 193 0.23 -7.96 12.57
CA LEU A 193 0.74 -9.32 12.35
C LEU A 193 -0.39 -10.36 12.53
N ARG A 194 -1.20 -10.18 13.56
CA ARG A 194 -2.32 -11.09 13.90
C ARG A 194 -3.43 -11.06 12.84
N VAL A 195 -3.84 -9.87 12.36
CA VAL A 195 -4.92 -9.77 11.35
C VAL A 195 -4.42 -10.07 9.94
N GLY A 196 -3.19 -9.70 9.60
CA GLY A 196 -2.51 -10.01 8.34
C GLY A 196 -3.04 -9.28 7.10
N ASN A 197 -4.10 -8.47 7.21
CA ASN A 197 -4.78 -7.83 6.08
C ASN A 197 -4.73 -6.29 6.11
N PHE A 198 -3.90 -5.71 6.97
CA PHE A 198 -3.67 -4.26 7.05
C PHE A 198 -2.29 -3.90 6.51
N VAL A 199 -2.22 -2.96 5.57
CA VAL A 199 -0.98 -2.51 4.91
C VAL A 199 -0.86 -1.00 5.03
N PRO A 200 0.12 -0.45 5.76
CA PRO A 200 0.36 0.99 5.80
C PRO A 200 1.11 1.48 4.56
N ALA A 201 0.67 2.60 4.02
CA ALA A 201 1.40 3.46 3.08
C ALA A 201 1.91 4.67 3.88
N ILE A 202 3.17 4.62 4.27
CA ILE A 202 3.78 5.51 5.23
C ILE A 202 4.19 6.81 4.55
N SER A 203 3.75 7.92 5.11
CA SER A 203 4.06 9.24 4.58
C SER A 203 5.53 9.63 4.81
N LEU A 204 6.27 9.84 3.72
CA LEU A 204 7.67 10.24 3.75
C LEU A 204 7.95 11.19 2.57
N GLU A 205 8.57 12.35 2.84
CA GLU A 205 8.71 13.45 1.87
C GLU A 205 10.12 13.55 1.26
N GLY A 206 10.91 12.51 1.35
CA GLY A 206 12.34 12.48 1.08
C GLY A 206 13.15 12.20 2.33
N PHE A 207 14.40 12.65 2.40
CA PHE A 207 15.23 12.52 3.59
C PHE A 207 14.78 13.46 4.73
N GLU A 208 15.45 13.37 5.88
CA GLU A 208 15.07 14.02 7.14
C GLU A 208 14.72 15.51 6.99
N THR A 209 15.59 16.29 6.36
CA THR A 209 15.35 17.73 6.14
C THR A 209 14.05 18.01 5.39
N ALA A 210 13.76 17.25 4.34
CA ALA A 210 12.55 17.42 3.54
C ALA A 210 11.31 16.96 4.28
N THR A 211 11.39 15.83 4.99
CA THR A 211 10.27 15.29 5.76
C THR A 211 9.94 16.17 6.96
N ASP A 212 10.92 16.54 7.75
CA ASP A 212 10.71 17.39 8.93
C ASP A 212 10.28 18.80 8.54
N GLY A 213 10.81 19.33 7.44
CA GLY A 213 10.44 20.65 6.92
C GLY A 213 8.95 20.79 6.58
N ARG A 214 8.30 19.72 6.15
CA ARG A 214 6.87 19.71 5.85
C ARG A 214 6.01 19.21 6.99
N ARG A 215 6.47 18.20 7.75
CA ARG A 215 5.65 17.45 8.72
C ARG A 215 5.93 17.82 10.17
N GLY A 216 7.00 18.56 10.42
CA GLY A 216 7.43 18.98 11.75
C GLY A 216 8.68 18.24 12.23
N ASN A 217 9.45 18.90 13.07
CA ASN A 217 10.73 18.42 13.58
C ASN A 217 10.62 17.07 14.28
N GLY A 218 11.52 16.14 13.95
CA GLY A 218 11.62 14.81 14.53
C GLY A 218 10.58 13.82 14.03
N VAL A 219 9.75 14.18 13.04
CA VAL A 219 8.80 13.25 12.42
C VAL A 219 9.53 12.18 11.63
N TYR A 220 10.59 12.55 10.89
CA TYR A 220 11.40 11.59 10.14
C TYR A 220 11.91 10.45 11.04
N GLN A 221 12.50 10.77 12.18
CA GLN A 221 13.03 9.76 13.11
C GLN A 221 11.94 8.85 13.67
N LYS A 222 10.73 9.37 13.93
CA LYS A 222 9.58 8.57 14.34
C LYS A 222 9.13 7.61 13.23
N VAL A 223 9.12 8.08 11.98
CA VAL A 223 8.80 7.28 10.80
C VAL A 223 9.81 6.15 10.61
N ILE A 224 11.11 6.46 10.67
CA ILE A 224 12.16 5.44 10.55
C ILE A 224 12.07 4.39 11.67
N LYS A 225 11.77 4.82 12.90
CA LYS A 225 11.53 3.88 14.01
C LYS A 225 10.34 2.95 13.72
N ALA A 226 9.23 3.49 13.20
CA ALA A 226 8.07 2.68 12.82
C ALA A 226 8.39 1.70 11.69
N ILE A 227 9.11 2.14 10.65
CA ILE A 227 9.56 1.29 9.54
C ILE A 227 10.43 0.13 10.05
N ASN A 228 11.40 0.41 10.92
CA ASN A 228 12.26 -0.62 11.49
C ASN A 228 11.47 -1.66 12.30
N LEU A 229 10.47 -1.21 13.07
CA LEU A 229 9.57 -2.09 13.80
C LEU A 229 8.75 -2.99 12.86
N LEU A 230 8.17 -2.44 11.80
CA LEU A 230 7.41 -3.21 10.82
C LEU A 230 8.29 -4.24 10.11
N ARG A 231 9.52 -3.87 9.76
CA ARG A 231 10.51 -4.78 9.17
C ARG A 231 10.89 -5.90 10.12
N GLU A 232 11.16 -5.61 11.40
CA GLU A 232 11.45 -6.60 12.44
C GLU A 232 10.31 -7.61 12.59
N LYS A 233 9.05 -7.14 12.55
CA LYS A 233 7.85 -7.98 12.59
C LYS A 233 7.53 -8.66 11.25
N LYS A 234 8.34 -8.48 10.22
CA LYS A 234 8.13 -9.02 8.87
C LYS A 234 6.78 -8.62 8.26
N LEU A 235 6.37 -7.38 8.47
CA LEU A 235 5.13 -6.80 7.95
C LEU A 235 5.34 -6.10 6.61
N VAL A 236 4.34 -6.15 5.74
CA VAL A 236 4.35 -5.41 4.47
C VAL A 236 4.00 -3.96 4.72
N PHE A 237 4.77 -3.06 4.12
CA PHE A 237 4.47 -1.63 4.08
C PHE A 237 4.94 -1.01 2.76
N GLY A 238 4.37 0.14 2.43
CA GLY A 238 4.84 0.99 1.36
C GLY A 238 5.00 2.43 1.82
N ILE A 239 5.36 3.29 0.86
CA ILE A 239 5.59 4.72 1.10
C ILE A 239 4.54 5.52 0.33
N SER A 240 4.02 6.56 0.97
CA SER A 240 3.22 7.63 0.36
C SER A 240 4.07 8.89 0.29
N ALA A 241 4.40 9.32 -0.92
CA ALA A 241 5.38 10.37 -1.17
C ALA A 241 4.70 11.55 -1.88
N CYS A 242 4.50 12.67 -1.18
CA CYS A 242 3.95 13.88 -1.78
C CYS A 242 5.08 14.80 -2.24
N TYR A 243 5.37 14.84 -3.55
CA TYR A 243 6.39 15.73 -4.07
C TYR A 243 5.86 17.16 -4.27
N THR A 244 6.69 18.11 -3.89
CA THR A 244 6.46 19.56 -3.95
C THR A 244 7.60 20.23 -4.72
N SER A 245 7.46 21.52 -5.04
CA SER A 245 8.56 22.32 -5.58
C SER A 245 9.80 22.33 -4.67
N ALA A 246 9.60 22.26 -3.34
CA ALA A 246 10.66 22.36 -2.34
C ALA A 246 11.40 21.05 -2.09
N ASN A 247 10.73 19.87 -2.17
CA ASN A 247 11.36 18.59 -1.87
C ASN A 247 11.69 17.76 -3.13
N PHE A 248 11.38 18.27 -4.31
CA PHE A 248 11.51 17.57 -5.58
C PHE A 248 12.85 16.83 -5.74
N GLU A 249 13.98 17.53 -5.48
CA GLU A 249 15.30 16.91 -5.64
C GLU A 249 15.56 15.78 -4.65
N SER A 250 15.07 15.90 -3.42
CA SER A 250 15.22 14.85 -2.40
C SER A 250 14.36 13.64 -2.70
N ILE A 251 13.04 13.84 -2.89
CA ILE A 251 12.04 12.78 -2.96
C ILE A 251 12.09 11.97 -4.27
N THR A 252 12.61 12.58 -5.35
CA THR A 252 12.75 11.93 -6.66
C THR A 252 14.18 11.48 -6.96
N SER A 253 15.11 11.62 -6.00
CA SER A 253 16.50 11.18 -6.18
C SER A 253 16.62 9.66 -6.23
N GLU A 254 17.60 9.18 -6.96
CA GLU A 254 17.93 7.75 -6.99
C GLU A 254 18.36 7.25 -5.60
N ALA A 255 19.12 8.07 -4.85
CA ALA A 255 19.55 7.74 -3.50
C ALA A 255 18.37 7.57 -2.54
N PHE A 256 17.31 8.39 -2.65
CA PHE A 256 16.11 8.21 -1.85
C PHE A 256 15.40 6.91 -2.22
N TYR A 257 15.25 6.62 -3.51
CA TYR A 257 14.64 5.39 -3.98
C TYR A 257 15.38 4.15 -3.47
N ASP A 258 16.71 4.16 -3.53
CA ASP A 258 17.56 3.07 -3.01
C ASP A 258 17.40 2.92 -1.49
N SER A 259 17.36 4.03 -0.76
CA SER A 259 17.16 3.99 0.70
C SER A 259 15.82 3.34 1.09
N LEU A 260 14.78 3.49 0.27
CA LEU A 260 13.49 2.83 0.53
C LEU A 260 13.56 1.31 0.32
N ILE A 261 14.35 0.86 -0.65
CA ILE A 261 14.62 -0.57 -0.87
C ILE A 261 15.37 -1.14 0.34
N ASP A 262 16.40 -0.44 0.81
CA ASP A 262 17.20 -0.83 1.98
C ASP A 262 16.37 -0.85 3.27
N LEU A 263 15.43 0.08 3.42
CA LEU A 263 14.46 0.12 4.51
C LEU A 263 13.43 -1.01 4.45
N GLY A 264 13.30 -1.69 3.32
CA GLY A 264 12.40 -2.83 3.18
C GLY A 264 11.02 -2.51 2.61
N ALA A 265 10.80 -1.31 2.06
CA ALA A 265 9.53 -0.96 1.42
C ALA A 265 9.24 -1.87 0.20
N TYR A 266 7.94 -2.15 -0.04
CA TYR A 266 7.48 -2.94 -1.18
C TYR A 266 6.89 -2.09 -2.30
N PHE A 267 6.38 -0.92 -1.99
CA PHE A 267 5.88 0.03 -2.97
C PHE A 267 6.10 1.47 -2.53
N ILE A 268 6.10 2.37 -3.51
CA ILE A 268 6.01 3.80 -3.27
C ILE A 268 4.93 4.38 -4.18
N TRP A 269 4.07 5.21 -3.60
CA TRP A 269 3.02 5.93 -4.31
C TRP A 269 3.34 7.42 -4.27
N TYR A 270 3.65 7.99 -5.45
CA TYR A 270 3.94 9.40 -5.60
C TYR A 270 2.68 10.20 -5.87
N PHE A 271 2.50 11.27 -5.12
CA PHE A 271 1.44 12.26 -5.31
C PHE A 271 2.07 13.61 -5.58
N HIS A 272 1.61 14.33 -6.59
CA HIS A 272 2.01 15.72 -6.72
C HIS A 272 1.18 16.60 -5.77
N TYR A 273 1.83 17.55 -5.16
CA TYR A 273 1.16 18.52 -4.30
C TYR A 273 0.16 19.35 -5.11
N MET A 274 -1.04 19.50 -4.59
CA MET A 274 -2.08 20.42 -5.09
C MET A 274 -2.47 21.39 -3.98
N PRO A 275 -2.44 22.71 -4.24
CA PRO A 275 -2.79 23.72 -3.26
C PRO A 275 -4.32 23.82 -3.13
N VAL A 276 -4.90 22.96 -2.31
CA VAL A 276 -6.33 22.93 -2.00
C VAL A 276 -6.55 23.11 -0.51
N GLY A 277 -7.74 23.62 -0.15
CA GLY A 277 -8.10 23.89 1.25
C GLY A 277 -7.63 25.24 1.77
N ASN A 278 -8.00 25.56 3.01
CA ASN A 278 -7.75 26.86 3.62
C ASN A 278 -6.26 27.11 3.90
N ASP A 279 -5.51 26.06 4.20
CA ASP A 279 -4.06 26.11 4.48
C ASP A 279 -3.21 25.78 3.23
N ALA A 280 -3.78 26.04 2.03
CA ALA A 280 -3.06 25.86 0.78
C ALA A 280 -1.78 26.68 0.74
N ALA A 281 -0.67 26.06 0.30
CA ALA A 281 0.65 26.69 0.13
C ALA A 281 1.04 26.69 -1.36
N PRO A 282 0.58 27.68 -2.15
CA PRO A 282 0.79 27.69 -3.61
C PRO A 282 2.25 27.58 -4.04
N GLU A 283 3.18 28.09 -3.22
CA GLU A 283 4.63 28.02 -3.42
C GLU A 283 5.17 26.58 -3.45
N LEU A 284 4.44 25.63 -2.89
CA LEU A 284 4.80 24.21 -2.91
C LEU A 284 4.36 23.48 -4.20
N LEU A 285 3.61 24.16 -5.09
CA LEU A 285 3.17 23.54 -6.34
C LEU A 285 4.36 23.20 -7.24
N PRO A 286 4.54 21.94 -7.66
CA PRO A 286 5.59 21.57 -8.59
C PRO A 286 5.42 22.25 -9.94
N THR A 287 6.51 22.73 -10.52
CA THR A 287 6.51 23.27 -11.89
C THR A 287 6.21 22.17 -12.92
N PRO A 288 5.74 22.52 -14.13
CA PRO A 288 5.56 21.54 -15.21
C PRO A 288 6.84 20.78 -15.55
N ALA A 289 8.01 21.41 -15.45
CA ALA A 289 9.31 20.78 -15.65
C ALA A 289 9.59 19.72 -14.58
N GLN A 290 9.43 20.07 -13.29
CA GLN A 290 9.59 19.13 -12.18
C GLN A 290 8.62 17.93 -12.29
N ARG A 291 7.36 18.16 -12.68
CA ARG A 291 6.39 17.06 -12.88
C ARG A 291 6.82 16.10 -13.99
N ARG A 292 7.30 16.64 -15.12
CA ARG A 292 7.82 15.83 -16.23
C ARG A 292 9.02 15.00 -15.79
N GLU A 293 9.96 15.63 -15.12
CA GLU A 293 11.17 14.97 -14.64
C GLU A 293 10.84 13.91 -13.57
N THR A 294 9.91 14.18 -12.66
CA THR A 294 9.40 13.16 -11.70
C THR A 294 8.90 11.94 -12.44
N TYR A 295 8.03 12.12 -13.44
CA TYR A 295 7.52 11.03 -14.26
C TYR A 295 8.64 10.20 -14.93
N GLU A 296 9.64 10.88 -15.52
CA GLU A 296 10.76 10.21 -16.17
C GLU A 296 11.62 9.42 -15.18
N ARG A 297 11.96 10.03 -14.03
CA ARG A 297 12.74 9.37 -12.96
C ARG A 297 12.01 8.14 -12.41
N ILE A 298 10.73 8.27 -12.08
CA ILE A 298 9.92 7.16 -11.55
C ILE A 298 9.86 5.99 -12.56
N ARG A 299 9.63 6.28 -13.83
CA ARG A 299 9.60 5.23 -14.86
C ARG A 299 10.94 4.52 -15.01
N LYS A 300 12.05 5.27 -14.97
CA LYS A 300 13.40 4.71 -14.99
C LYS A 300 13.62 3.77 -13.80
N TYR A 301 13.32 4.24 -12.57
CA TYR A 301 13.55 3.44 -11.37
C TYR A 301 12.64 2.20 -11.32
N ARG A 302 11.38 2.35 -11.67
CA ARG A 302 10.45 1.22 -11.77
C ARG A 302 10.92 0.14 -12.76
N ALA A 303 11.62 0.52 -13.83
CA ALA A 303 12.14 -0.43 -14.81
C ALA A 303 13.44 -1.13 -14.36
N THR A 304 14.20 -0.53 -13.44
CA THR A 304 15.58 -0.95 -13.14
C THR A 304 15.82 -1.36 -11.69
N LYS A 305 14.88 -1.10 -10.76
CA LYS A 305 15.07 -1.30 -9.32
C LYS A 305 13.93 -2.12 -8.69
N PRO A 306 14.20 -2.92 -7.65
CA PRO A 306 13.25 -3.85 -7.04
C PRO A 306 12.28 -3.16 -6.06
N LEU A 307 11.59 -2.13 -6.51
CA LEU A 307 10.54 -1.43 -5.75
C LEU A 307 9.42 -1.01 -6.70
N PHE A 308 8.17 -1.35 -6.36
CA PHE A 308 7.01 -1.01 -7.19
C PHE A 308 6.63 0.47 -7.01
N ALA A 309 6.85 1.31 -8.01
CA ALA A 309 6.52 2.73 -7.97
C ALA A 309 5.27 3.04 -8.78
N MET A 310 4.39 3.85 -8.18
CA MET A 310 3.15 4.39 -8.79
C MET A 310 3.20 5.91 -8.77
N ASP A 311 2.62 6.56 -9.77
CA ASP A 311 2.46 8.01 -9.92
C ASP A 311 1.07 8.36 -10.45
#